data_813f12f8b29421f554d7db7b8c4502c1
#
_entry.id   813f12f8b29421f554d7db7b8c4502c1
#
_cell.length_a   1.000
_cell.length_b   1.000
_cell.length_c   1.000
_cell.angle_alpha   90.00
_cell.angle_beta   90.00
_cell.angle_gamma   90.00
#
_symmetry.space_group_name_H-M   'P 1'
#
loop_
_entity.id
_entity.type
_entity.pdbx_description
1 polymer ?
#
loop_
_entity_poly.entity_id
_entity_poly.type
_entity_poly.pdbx_seq_one_letter_code
_entity_poly.pdbx_strand_id
1 'polypeptide(L)'
;IFKKNFNGRMKIYKNANLNQKHHNGVIAIGNFDGIHLGHQKVINEAKKKAKKNKLPFGIMTFEPVPVMFFNSKIKNHRINSLDQKKSQLKKLKIDFLIIIKFNKKFSFLTAEQFIKKIIKKKTKCNFLYVSKNFKFGHKRQGNIQTLKKYEKLYNFKCLITKPYKKNKIIISSTLIRKKIISGKIQQANSLLNREWKIKGKVIRGKKR
;
A
#
# COMPACT_ATOMS: atom_id res chain seq x y z
N ILE A 1 16.94 -6.16 28.43
CA ILE A 1 16.99 -5.04 27.44
C ILE A 1 17.30 -5.66 26.08
N PHE A 2 16.27 -6.03 25.31
CA PHE A 2 16.48 -6.53 23.95
C PHE A 2 16.70 -5.34 23.01
N LYS A 3 17.94 -5.01 22.69
CA LYS A 3 18.27 -4.25 21.47
C LYS A 3 17.84 -5.11 20.27
N LYS A 4 16.68 -4.82 19.67
CA LYS A 4 16.32 -5.38 18.36
C LYS A 4 17.30 -4.82 17.33
N ASN A 5 18.33 -5.59 17.01
CA ASN A 5 19.14 -5.38 15.81
C ASN A 5 18.20 -5.54 14.60
N PHE A 6 17.72 -4.40 14.07
CA PHE A 6 17.05 -4.36 12.77
C PHE A 6 18.09 -4.60 11.69
N ASN A 7 18.39 -5.88 11.43
CA ASN A 7 19.12 -6.26 10.23
C ASN A 7 18.29 -5.77 9.02
N GLY A 8 18.79 -4.76 8.33
CA GLY A 8 18.15 -3.90 7.35
C GLY A 8 17.50 -4.54 6.12
N ARG A 9 16.95 -5.77 6.20
CA ARG A 9 16.33 -6.46 5.07
C ARG A 9 14.81 -6.54 5.26
N MET A 10 14.06 -5.73 4.50
CA MET A 10 12.61 -5.80 4.42
C MET A 10 12.15 -7.22 4.05
N LYS A 11 11.34 -7.87 4.89
CA LYS A 11 10.76 -9.18 4.59
C LYS A 11 9.58 -9.04 3.64
N ILE A 12 9.55 -9.83 2.58
CA ILE A 12 8.43 -9.85 1.62
C ILE A 12 7.59 -11.09 1.84
N TYR A 13 6.27 -10.90 1.99
CA TYR A 13 5.26 -11.95 2.08
C TYR A 13 4.38 -11.93 0.83
N LYS A 14 4.22 -13.07 0.18
CA LYS A 14 3.33 -13.23 -0.99
C LYS A 14 1.85 -13.49 -0.61
N ASN A 15 1.56 -13.50 0.68
CA ASN A 15 0.22 -13.63 1.27
C ASN A 15 0.20 -12.96 2.65
N ALA A 16 -0.95 -12.99 3.34
CA ALA A 16 -1.08 -12.34 4.65
C ALA A 16 -0.60 -13.19 5.85
N ASN A 17 -0.08 -14.39 5.66
CA ASN A 17 0.43 -15.23 6.73
C ASN A 17 1.80 -14.70 7.19
N LEU A 18 1.80 -13.94 8.26
CA LEU A 18 3.02 -13.34 8.81
C LEU A 18 3.73 -14.30 9.77
N ASN A 19 5.04 -14.19 9.86
CA ASN A 19 5.81 -14.80 10.94
C ASN A 19 5.47 -14.12 12.26
N GLN A 20 5.56 -14.83 13.37
CA GLN A 20 5.22 -14.35 14.72
C GLN A 20 5.86 -12.99 15.06
N LYS A 21 7.11 -12.76 14.67
CA LYS A 21 7.82 -11.48 14.90
C LYS A 21 7.17 -10.25 14.25
N HIS A 22 6.28 -10.44 13.29
CA HIS A 22 5.55 -9.36 12.61
C HIS A 22 4.06 -9.31 12.99
N HIS A 23 3.61 -10.20 13.90
CA HIS A 23 2.29 -10.10 14.50
C HIS A 23 2.20 -8.87 15.41
N ASN A 24 0.98 -8.48 15.74
CA ASN A 24 0.67 -7.34 16.62
C ASN A 24 1.25 -6.00 16.14
N GLY A 25 1.69 -5.95 14.90
CA GLY A 25 2.34 -4.79 14.30
C GLY A 25 1.38 -3.69 13.85
N VAL A 26 1.97 -2.69 13.22
CA VAL A 26 1.28 -1.61 12.52
C VAL A 26 1.31 -1.93 11.03
N ILE A 27 0.16 -1.89 10.36
CA ILE A 27 0.06 -2.16 8.93
C ILE A 27 -0.63 -0.99 8.24
N ALA A 28 0.00 -0.44 7.20
CA ALA A 28 -0.65 0.48 6.27
C ALA A 28 -1.16 -0.29 5.05
N ILE A 29 -2.46 -0.14 4.72
CA ILE A 29 -3.07 -0.83 3.58
C ILE A 29 -3.39 0.16 2.46
N GLY A 30 -3.01 -0.20 1.23
CA GLY A 30 -3.32 0.56 0.02
C GLY A 30 -2.64 0.01 -1.22
N ASN A 31 -2.99 0.55 -2.37
CA ASN A 31 -2.34 0.18 -3.63
C ASN A 31 -0.91 0.73 -3.71
N PHE A 32 -0.63 1.82 -3.05
CA PHE A 32 0.68 2.50 -3.01
C PHE A 32 1.30 2.65 -4.41
N ASP A 33 0.45 2.94 -5.41
CA ASP A 33 0.93 3.16 -6.77
C ASP A 33 1.59 4.54 -6.88
N GLY A 34 2.86 4.54 -7.25
CA GLY A 34 3.70 5.73 -7.29
C GLY A 34 4.33 6.15 -5.97
N ILE A 35 3.89 5.66 -4.80
CA ILE A 35 4.39 6.08 -3.47
C ILE A 35 4.59 7.61 -3.38
N HIS A 36 3.57 8.35 -3.84
CA HIS A 36 3.56 9.82 -3.86
C HIS A 36 3.47 10.42 -2.44
N LEU A 37 3.61 11.73 -2.32
CA LEU A 37 3.60 12.44 -1.02
C LEU A 37 2.41 12.06 -0.13
N GLY A 38 1.21 11.85 -0.70
CA GLY A 38 0.05 11.37 0.07
C GLY A 38 0.25 9.96 0.64
N HIS A 39 0.88 9.05 -0.12
CA HIS A 39 1.25 7.73 0.38
C HIS A 39 2.36 7.81 1.43
N GLN A 40 3.37 8.65 1.20
CA GLN A 40 4.47 8.85 2.16
C GLN A 40 3.95 9.37 3.49
N LYS A 41 2.93 10.24 3.50
CA LYS A 41 2.27 10.71 4.73
C LYS A 41 1.67 9.54 5.52
N VAL A 42 0.88 8.67 4.87
CA VAL A 42 0.30 7.47 5.51
C VAL A 42 1.41 6.59 6.10
N ILE A 43 2.45 6.34 5.32
CA ILE A 43 3.59 5.50 5.70
C ILE A 43 4.31 6.11 6.91
N ASN A 44 4.56 7.41 6.90
CA ASN A 44 5.26 8.10 7.97
C ASN A 44 4.45 8.14 9.28
N GLU A 45 3.14 8.38 9.21
CA GLU A 45 2.26 8.36 10.39
C GLU A 45 2.22 6.95 11.00
N ALA A 46 2.06 5.92 10.16
CA ALA A 46 2.07 4.52 10.59
C ALA A 46 3.41 4.12 11.21
N LYS A 47 4.53 4.53 10.59
CA LYS A 47 5.88 4.29 11.10
C LYS A 47 6.15 4.98 12.43
N LYS A 48 5.70 6.23 12.60
CA LYS A 48 5.77 6.95 13.88
C LYS A 48 5.01 6.20 14.97
N LYS A 49 3.80 5.71 14.67
CA LYS A 49 3.00 4.90 15.61
C LYS A 49 3.72 3.62 15.99
N ALA A 50 4.28 2.91 15.03
CA ALA A 50 5.04 1.69 15.27
C ALA A 50 6.26 1.93 16.16
N LYS A 51 7.05 2.98 15.87
CA LYS A 51 8.22 3.36 16.67
C LYS A 51 7.83 3.69 18.11
N LYS A 52 6.77 4.51 18.31
CA LYS A 52 6.29 4.89 19.65
C LYS A 52 5.89 3.68 20.48
N ASN A 53 5.32 2.65 19.86
CA ASN A 53 4.83 1.45 20.55
C ASN A 53 5.81 0.27 20.47
N LYS A 54 7.01 0.45 19.92
CA LYS A 54 8.04 -0.60 19.73
C LYS A 54 7.52 -1.82 18.94
N LEU A 55 6.62 -1.57 17.97
CA LEU A 55 5.98 -2.60 17.14
C LEU A 55 6.61 -2.70 15.76
N PRO A 56 6.54 -3.87 15.09
CA PRO A 56 6.94 -3.98 13.69
C PRO A 56 5.98 -3.20 12.79
N PHE A 57 6.53 -2.61 11.72
CA PHE A 57 5.77 -1.84 10.74
C PHE A 57 5.83 -2.46 9.35
N GLY A 58 4.67 -2.69 8.77
CA GLY A 58 4.55 -3.23 7.41
C GLY A 58 3.55 -2.50 6.54
N ILE A 59 3.64 -2.83 5.26
CA ILE A 59 2.70 -2.37 4.24
C ILE A 59 2.01 -3.57 3.62
N MET A 60 0.70 -3.44 3.39
CA MET A 60 -0.08 -4.40 2.61
C MET A 60 -0.51 -3.75 1.29
N THR A 61 -0.17 -4.40 0.18
CA THR A 61 -0.55 -3.98 -1.17
C THR A 61 -1.08 -5.17 -1.97
N PHE A 62 -1.63 -4.89 -3.15
CA PHE A 62 -2.32 -5.88 -3.99
C PHE A 62 -1.66 -6.01 -5.36
N GLU A 63 -1.61 -7.22 -5.89
CA GLU A 63 -1.01 -7.51 -7.18
C GLU A 63 -1.81 -8.57 -7.95
N PRO A 64 -2.33 -8.28 -9.18
CA PRO A 64 -2.35 -6.95 -9.77
C PRO A 64 -3.14 -5.95 -8.93
N VAL A 65 -2.98 -4.64 -9.19
CA VAL A 65 -3.85 -3.64 -8.54
C VAL A 65 -5.31 -3.88 -8.94
N PRO A 66 -6.29 -3.70 -8.03
CA PRO A 66 -7.67 -4.09 -8.29
C PRO A 66 -8.27 -3.55 -9.61
N VAL A 67 -7.96 -2.30 -9.97
CA VAL A 67 -8.47 -1.71 -11.21
C VAL A 67 -7.99 -2.45 -12.46
N MET A 68 -6.77 -2.97 -12.47
CA MET A 68 -6.24 -3.77 -13.59
C MET A 68 -6.81 -5.19 -13.61
N PHE A 69 -7.20 -5.73 -12.46
CA PHE A 69 -7.87 -7.01 -12.38
C PHE A 69 -9.28 -6.96 -12.97
N PHE A 70 -10.04 -5.91 -12.63
CA PHE A 70 -11.43 -5.76 -13.13
C PHE A 70 -11.53 -5.21 -14.54
N ASN A 71 -10.48 -4.57 -15.06
CA ASN A 71 -10.45 -4.04 -16.41
C ASN A 71 -9.15 -4.43 -17.12
N SER A 72 -9.19 -5.56 -17.82
CA SER A 72 -8.07 -6.09 -18.60
C SER A 72 -7.63 -5.22 -19.77
N LYS A 73 -8.51 -4.32 -20.24
CA LYS A 73 -8.21 -3.37 -21.33
C LYS A 73 -7.27 -2.25 -20.86
N ILE A 74 -7.18 -2.00 -19.56
CA ILE A 74 -6.28 -0.98 -19.01
C ILE A 74 -4.83 -1.49 -19.06
N LYS A 75 -4.11 -1.11 -20.09
CA LYS A 75 -2.66 -1.31 -20.20
C LYS A 75 -1.93 -0.18 -19.47
N ASN A 76 -0.72 -0.46 -18.97
CA ASN A 76 0.22 0.54 -18.40
C ASN A 76 -0.38 1.49 -17.33
N HIS A 77 -1.36 1.00 -16.55
CA HIS A 77 -2.01 1.83 -15.51
C HIS A 77 -1.07 2.23 -14.37
N ARG A 78 -0.01 1.47 -14.12
CA ARG A 78 0.87 1.68 -12.98
C ARG A 78 1.81 2.86 -13.20
N ILE A 79 2.00 3.67 -12.17
CA ILE A 79 3.06 4.68 -12.12
C ILE A 79 4.43 4.01 -11.94
N ASN A 80 4.46 2.89 -11.21
CA ASN A 80 5.66 2.12 -10.92
C ASN A 80 5.45 0.63 -11.17
N SER A 81 6.49 -0.06 -11.67
CA SER A 81 6.52 -1.53 -11.65
C SER A 81 6.52 -2.05 -10.21
N LEU A 82 6.21 -3.35 -10.03
CA LEU A 82 6.25 -3.97 -8.71
C LEU A 82 7.65 -3.90 -8.09
N ASP A 83 8.69 -4.08 -8.89
CA ASP A 83 10.07 -4.05 -8.37
C ASP A 83 10.53 -2.63 -8.02
N GLN A 84 10.11 -1.63 -8.79
CA GLN A 84 10.30 -0.23 -8.41
C GLN A 84 9.58 0.09 -7.08
N LYS A 85 8.33 -0.40 -6.90
CA LYS A 85 7.58 -0.25 -5.65
C LYS A 85 8.32 -0.90 -4.48
N LYS A 86 8.78 -2.14 -4.62
CA LYS A 86 9.56 -2.84 -3.59
C LYS A 86 10.82 -2.06 -3.22
N SER A 87 11.58 -1.59 -4.22
CA SER A 87 12.80 -0.81 -4.02
C SER A 87 12.53 0.49 -3.24
N GLN A 88 11.47 1.22 -3.60
CA GLN A 88 11.10 2.46 -2.92
C GLN A 88 10.63 2.21 -1.48
N LEU A 89 9.84 1.17 -1.24
CA LEU A 89 9.39 0.80 0.10
C LEU A 89 10.56 0.36 0.99
N LYS A 90 11.56 -0.32 0.42
CA LYS A 90 12.80 -0.65 1.13
C LYS A 90 13.54 0.61 1.61
N LYS A 91 13.63 1.66 0.77
CA LYS A 91 14.23 2.95 1.15
C LYS A 91 13.49 3.64 2.31
N LEU A 92 12.19 3.39 2.46
CA LEU A 92 11.39 3.91 3.57
C LEU A 92 11.59 3.13 4.88
N LYS A 93 12.48 2.11 4.89
CA LYS A 93 12.85 1.31 6.06
C LYS A 93 11.62 0.73 6.77
N ILE A 94 10.75 0.05 6.01
CA ILE A 94 9.66 -0.78 6.55
C ILE A 94 10.19 -2.16 6.90
N ASP A 95 9.63 -2.82 7.90
CA ASP A 95 10.10 -4.14 8.35
C ASP A 95 9.62 -5.24 7.42
N PHE A 96 8.38 -5.12 6.91
CA PHE A 96 7.82 -6.12 6.01
C PHE A 96 6.84 -5.54 4.99
N LEU A 97 6.73 -6.24 3.86
CA LEU A 97 5.79 -5.95 2.77
C LEU A 97 4.93 -7.18 2.51
N ILE A 98 3.62 -7.01 2.56
CA ILE A 98 2.63 -8.02 2.19
C ILE A 98 2.12 -7.71 0.79
N ILE A 99 2.30 -8.64 -0.14
CA ILE A 99 1.79 -8.54 -1.51
C ILE A 99 0.68 -9.58 -1.66
N ILE A 100 -0.57 -9.13 -1.57
CA ILE A 100 -1.73 -10.00 -1.76
C ILE A 100 -1.96 -10.24 -3.24
N LYS A 101 -1.98 -11.51 -3.66
CA LYS A 101 -2.44 -11.87 -5.01
C LYS A 101 -3.92 -11.51 -5.13
N PHE A 102 -4.22 -10.47 -5.92
CA PHE A 102 -5.60 -10.07 -6.19
C PHE A 102 -6.15 -10.93 -7.33
N ASN A 103 -7.03 -11.84 -7.01
CA ASN A 103 -7.65 -12.80 -7.94
C ASN A 103 -9.16 -12.89 -7.68
N LYS A 104 -9.87 -13.70 -8.50
CA LYS A 104 -11.32 -13.89 -8.39
C LYS A 104 -11.71 -14.29 -6.97
N LYS A 105 -11.06 -15.29 -6.37
CA LYS A 105 -11.34 -15.75 -4.99
C LYS A 105 -11.18 -14.63 -3.96
N PHE A 106 -10.12 -13.81 -4.06
CA PHE A 106 -9.91 -12.69 -3.15
C PHE A 106 -10.93 -11.56 -3.36
N SER A 107 -11.32 -11.29 -4.61
CA SER A 107 -12.28 -10.22 -4.95
C SER A 107 -13.71 -10.50 -4.46
N PHE A 108 -14.04 -11.76 -4.19
CA PHE A 108 -15.34 -12.16 -3.62
C PHE A 108 -15.39 -12.13 -2.08
N LEU A 109 -14.28 -11.86 -1.39
CA LEU A 109 -14.31 -11.70 0.06
C LEU A 109 -15.22 -10.53 0.45
N THR A 110 -16.23 -10.79 1.28
CA THR A 110 -17.01 -9.70 1.88
C THR A 110 -16.14 -8.81 2.75
N ALA A 111 -16.62 -7.63 3.11
CA ALA A 111 -15.90 -6.74 4.01
C ALA A 111 -15.60 -7.41 5.36
N GLU A 112 -16.58 -8.10 5.93
CA GLU A 112 -16.39 -8.85 7.18
C GLU A 112 -15.38 -9.99 7.03
N GLN A 113 -15.47 -10.78 5.95
CA GLN A 113 -14.51 -11.85 5.69
C GLN A 113 -13.08 -11.33 5.53
N PHE A 114 -12.90 -10.19 4.87
CA PHE A 114 -11.59 -9.56 4.78
C PHE A 114 -11.05 -9.20 6.18
N ILE A 115 -11.87 -8.57 7.03
CA ILE A 115 -11.44 -8.22 8.39
C ILE A 115 -11.14 -9.48 9.20
N LYS A 116 -12.07 -10.45 9.25
CA LYS A 116 -11.92 -11.68 10.04
C LYS A 116 -10.76 -12.54 9.55
N LYS A 117 -10.68 -12.83 8.23
CA LYS A 117 -9.70 -13.77 7.67
C LYS A 117 -8.33 -13.13 7.49
N ILE A 118 -8.26 -11.87 7.04
CA ILE A 118 -6.97 -11.23 6.70
C ILE A 118 -6.45 -10.43 7.88
N ILE A 119 -7.22 -9.46 8.39
CA ILE A 119 -6.74 -8.56 9.43
C ILE A 119 -6.57 -9.32 10.76
N LYS A 120 -7.61 -10.00 11.24
CA LYS A 120 -7.56 -10.69 12.54
C LYS A 120 -6.75 -11.98 12.50
N LYS A 121 -7.13 -12.94 11.64
CA LYS A 121 -6.53 -14.28 11.70
C LYS A 121 -5.11 -14.33 11.16
N LYS A 122 -4.84 -13.68 10.02
CA LYS A 122 -3.55 -13.83 9.33
C LYS A 122 -2.52 -12.78 9.73
N THR A 123 -2.88 -11.50 9.77
CA THR A 123 -1.90 -10.45 10.13
C THR A 123 -1.82 -10.20 11.61
N LYS A 124 -2.91 -10.45 12.36
CA LYS A 124 -2.99 -10.17 13.80
C LYS A 124 -2.49 -8.76 14.14
N CYS A 125 -2.73 -7.76 13.28
CA CYS A 125 -2.20 -6.42 13.51
C CYS A 125 -2.98 -5.70 14.63
N ASN A 126 -2.27 -4.87 15.41
CA ASN A 126 -2.88 -4.02 16.43
C ASN A 126 -3.36 -2.69 15.86
N PHE A 127 -2.66 -2.16 14.87
CA PHE A 127 -3.00 -0.87 14.26
C PHE A 127 -3.04 -0.99 12.73
N LEU A 128 -4.15 -0.54 12.17
CA LEU A 128 -4.39 -0.53 10.74
C LEU A 128 -4.50 0.91 10.23
N TYR A 129 -3.57 1.33 9.37
CA TYR A 129 -3.60 2.64 8.74
C TYR A 129 -4.22 2.57 7.36
N VAL A 130 -5.19 3.43 7.11
CA VAL A 130 -5.88 3.54 5.83
C VAL A 130 -6.08 5.01 5.42
N SER A 131 -6.24 5.28 4.14
CA SER A 131 -6.65 6.60 3.66
C SER A 131 -8.13 6.87 3.92
N LYS A 132 -8.55 8.15 3.99
CA LYS A 132 -9.95 8.56 4.20
C LYS A 132 -10.94 7.89 3.23
N ASN A 133 -10.52 7.63 1.99
CA ASN A 133 -11.39 7.07 0.95
C ASN A 133 -11.17 5.56 0.76
N PHE A 134 -10.65 4.86 1.76
CA PHE A 134 -10.38 3.42 1.67
C PHE A 134 -11.68 2.65 1.53
N LYS A 135 -11.74 1.81 0.49
CA LYS A 135 -12.84 0.87 0.22
C LYS A 135 -12.27 -0.52 0.03
N PHE A 136 -12.96 -1.54 0.52
CA PHE A 136 -12.51 -2.94 0.47
C PHE A 136 -13.70 -3.90 0.44
N GLY A 137 -13.40 -5.20 0.32
CA GLY A 137 -14.41 -6.25 0.23
C GLY A 137 -15.11 -6.30 -1.14
N HIS A 138 -15.93 -7.33 -1.32
CA HIS A 138 -16.68 -7.54 -2.57
C HIS A 138 -17.48 -6.30 -2.95
N LYS A 139 -17.46 -5.90 -4.23
CA LYS A 139 -18.12 -4.68 -4.75
C LYS A 139 -17.84 -3.42 -3.92
N ARG A 140 -16.68 -3.35 -3.22
CA ARG A 140 -16.25 -2.19 -2.41
C ARG A 140 -17.20 -1.82 -1.26
N GLN A 141 -17.97 -2.77 -0.73
CA GLN A 141 -18.98 -2.55 0.32
C GLN A 141 -18.36 -2.08 1.65
N GLY A 142 -17.12 -2.51 1.95
CA GLY A 142 -16.41 -2.11 3.16
C GLY A 142 -15.83 -0.71 3.04
N ASN A 143 -15.91 0.02 4.14
CA ASN A 143 -15.39 1.36 4.31
C ASN A 143 -14.80 1.56 5.73
N ILE A 144 -14.48 2.81 6.09
CA ILE A 144 -13.93 3.14 7.41
C ILE A 144 -14.90 2.81 8.54
N GLN A 145 -16.19 3.08 8.38
CA GLN A 145 -17.20 2.78 9.41
C GLN A 145 -17.27 1.27 9.63
N THR A 146 -17.20 0.47 8.57
CA THR A 146 -17.10 -0.99 8.67
C THR A 146 -15.87 -1.42 9.49
N LEU A 147 -14.69 -0.84 9.23
CA LEU A 147 -13.50 -1.14 10.05
C LEU A 147 -13.69 -0.76 11.50
N LYS A 148 -14.25 0.42 11.76
CA LYS A 148 -14.53 0.92 13.11
C LYS A 148 -15.51 0.02 13.90
N LYS A 149 -16.57 -0.46 13.24
CA LYS A 149 -17.52 -1.40 13.83
C LYS A 149 -16.84 -2.66 14.39
N TYR A 150 -15.82 -3.17 13.67
CA TYR A 150 -15.13 -4.41 14.03
C TYR A 150 -13.88 -4.22 14.91
N GLU A 151 -13.48 -2.98 15.24
CA GLU A 151 -12.29 -2.71 16.05
C GLU A 151 -12.31 -3.46 17.39
N LYS A 152 -13.40 -3.31 18.15
CA LYS A 152 -13.55 -3.92 19.46
C LYS A 152 -13.63 -5.45 19.38
N LEU A 153 -14.43 -5.97 18.44
CA LEU A 153 -14.63 -7.41 18.27
C LEU A 153 -13.35 -8.16 17.88
N TYR A 154 -12.49 -7.55 17.06
CA TYR A 154 -11.28 -8.19 16.57
C TYR A 154 -9.99 -7.64 17.17
N ASN A 155 -10.09 -6.78 18.17
CA ASN A 155 -8.96 -6.21 18.91
C ASN A 155 -7.88 -5.62 18.01
N PHE A 156 -8.27 -4.66 17.15
CA PHE A 156 -7.37 -3.82 16.38
C PHE A 156 -7.88 -2.37 16.38
N LYS A 157 -7.05 -1.41 16.04
CA LYS A 157 -7.43 -0.01 15.92
C LYS A 157 -7.20 0.51 14.51
N CYS A 158 -8.24 1.02 13.86
CA CYS A 158 -8.16 1.65 12.55
C CYS A 158 -7.83 3.13 12.69
N LEU A 159 -6.75 3.56 12.09
CA LEU A 159 -6.26 4.93 12.07
C LEU A 159 -6.33 5.48 10.66
N ILE A 160 -6.83 6.72 10.55
CA ILE A 160 -7.15 7.33 9.27
C ILE A 160 -6.21 8.49 9.04
N THR A 161 -5.46 8.44 7.95
CA THR A 161 -4.62 9.56 7.52
C THR A 161 -5.45 10.54 6.69
N LYS A 162 -5.42 11.82 7.06
CA LYS A 162 -6.01 12.90 6.26
C LYS A 162 -5.28 13.03 4.93
N PRO A 163 -5.98 13.29 3.81
CA PRO A 163 -5.36 13.50 2.51
C PRO A 163 -4.23 14.54 2.58
N TYR A 164 -3.16 14.28 1.84
CA TYR A 164 -2.09 15.27 1.69
C TYR A 164 -2.47 16.25 0.57
N LYS A 165 -2.42 17.54 0.89
CA LYS A 165 -2.67 18.62 -0.07
C LYS A 165 -1.36 19.38 -0.32
N LYS A 166 -1.11 19.75 -1.57
CA LYS A 166 -0.08 20.71 -1.98
C LYS A 166 -0.77 21.80 -2.80
N ASN A 167 -0.61 23.05 -2.42
CA ASN A 167 -1.31 24.18 -3.05
C ASN A 167 -2.83 23.94 -3.16
N LYS A 168 -3.47 23.55 -2.06
CA LYS A 168 -4.91 23.21 -1.95
C LYS A 168 -5.37 21.97 -2.76
N ILE A 169 -4.50 21.36 -3.60
CA ILE A 169 -4.83 20.20 -4.45
C ILE A 169 -4.49 18.90 -3.71
N ILE A 170 -5.45 17.96 -3.66
CA ILE A 170 -5.23 16.63 -3.10
C ILE A 170 -4.33 15.82 -4.04
N ILE A 171 -3.21 15.32 -3.49
CA ILE A 171 -2.30 14.47 -4.26
C ILE A 171 -2.83 13.04 -4.32
N SER A 172 -2.94 12.52 -5.53
CA SER A 172 -3.43 11.16 -5.82
C SER A 172 -2.67 10.52 -6.99
N SER A 173 -2.69 9.19 -7.06
CA SER A 173 -2.13 8.46 -8.21
C SER A 173 -2.81 8.85 -9.53
N THR A 174 -4.10 9.18 -9.51
CA THR A 174 -4.83 9.65 -10.70
C THR A 174 -4.29 10.99 -11.21
N LEU A 175 -4.04 11.94 -10.30
CA LEU A 175 -3.45 13.24 -10.68
C LEU A 175 -2.06 13.04 -11.29
N ILE A 176 -1.23 12.19 -10.69
CA ILE A 176 0.12 11.93 -11.19
C ILE A 176 0.09 11.28 -12.56
N ARG A 177 -0.78 10.28 -12.78
CA ARG A 177 -0.96 9.69 -14.12
C ARG A 177 -1.35 10.72 -15.17
N LYS A 178 -2.29 11.61 -14.85
CA LYS A 178 -2.66 12.71 -15.74
C LYS A 178 -1.45 13.59 -16.10
N LYS A 179 -0.60 13.92 -15.12
CA LYS A 179 0.62 14.72 -15.37
C LYS A 179 1.63 13.98 -16.25
N ILE A 180 1.82 12.68 -16.03
CA ILE A 180 2.72 11.86 -16.85
C ILE A 180 2.21 11.78 -18.30
N ILE A 181 0.92 11.47 -18.48
CA ILE A 181 0.30 11.33 -19.81
C ILE A 181 0.37 12.67 -20.59
N SER A 182 0.19 13.81 -19.91
CA SER A 182 0.30 15.13 -20.54
C SER A 182 1.73 15.68 -20.66
N GLY A 183 2.77 14.84 -20.46
CA GLY A 183 4.17 15.24 -20.58
C GLY A 183 4.67 16.17 -19.47
N LYS A 184 3.85 16.51 -18.46
CA LYS A 184 4.21 17.41 -17.36
C LYS A 184 5.05 16.67 -16.29
N ILE A 185 6.20 16.13 -16.72
CA ILE A 185 7.02 15.22 -15.90
C ILE A 185 7.59 15.91 -14.67
N GLN A 186 8.05 17.17 -14.76
CA GLN A 186 8.53 17.91 -13.58
C GLN A 186 7.45 18.06 -12.50
N GLN A 187 6.20 18.30 -12.91
CA GLN A 187 5.07 18.36 -11.97
C GLN A 187 4.80 16.99 -11.34
N ALA A 188 4.86 15.91 -12.13
CA ALA A 188 4.72 14.55 -11.61
C ALA A 188 5.83 14.24 -10.59
N ASN A 189 7.09 14.60 -10.89
CA ASN A 189 8.25 14.42 -10.01
C ASN A 189 8.06 15.15 -8.68
N SER A 190 7.57 16.39 -8.72
CA SER A 190 7.26 17.19 -7.51
C SER A 190 6.19 16.52 -6.62
N LEU A 191 5.18 15.86 -7.21
CA LEU A 191 4.14 15.14 -6.49
C LEU A 191 4.60 13.77 -5.96
N LEU A 192 5.56 13.15 -6.67
CA LEU A 192 6.20 11.90 -6.27
C LEU A 192 7.30 12.12 -5.22
N ASN A 193 7.79 13.34 -5.09
CA ASN A 193 8.99 13.70 -4.33
C ASN A 193 10.24 12.91 -4.78
N ARG A 194 10.36 12.66 -6.07
CA ARG A 194 11.49 12.03 -6.75
C ARG A 194 11.28 12.06 -8.26
N GLU A 195 12.35 11.78 -9.01
CA GLU A 195 12.24 11.51 -10.43
C GLU A 195 11.38 10.27 -10.72
N TRP A 196 10.51 10.38 -11.69
CA TRP A 196 9.82 9.25 -12.29
C TRP A 196 10.74 8.57 -13.29
N LYS A 197 10.88 7.24 -13.17
CA LYS A 197 11.81 6.46 -13.99
C LYS A 197 11.07 5.32 -14.70
N ILE A 198 11.36 5.16 -15.98
CA ILE A 198 10.95 3.99 -16.77
C ILE A 198 12.09 2.98 -16.73
N LYS A 199 11.74 1.71 -16.54
CA LYS A 199 12.66 0.58 -16.74
C LYS A 199 12.07 -0.32 -17.80
N GLY A 200 12.87 -0.65 -18.80
CA GLY A 200 12.51 -1.54 -19.89
C GLY A 200 13.69 -2.42 -20.28
N LYS A 201 13.42 -3.50 -21.00
CA LYS A 201 14.44 -4.30 -21.67
C LYS A 201 14.68 -3.68 -23.03
N VAL A 202 15.95 -3.43 -23.36
CA VAL A 202 16.33 -3.03 -24.73
C VAL A 202 16.16 -4.26 -25.62
N ILE A 203 15.37 -4.12 -26.66
CA ILE A 203 15.20 -5.14 -27.70
C ILE A 203 15.71 -4.60 -29.03
N ARG A 204 16.18 -5.48 -29.90
CA ARG A 204 16.56 -5.11 -31.25
C ARG A 204 15.37 -4.49 -31.99
N GLY A 205 15.53 -3.30 -32.51
CA GLY A 205 14.54 -2.66 -33.39
C GLY A 205 14.34 -3.47 -34.68
N LYS A 206 13.21 -3.22 -35.35
CA LYS A 206 13.08 -3.69 -36.76
C LYS A 206 14.15 -3.00 -37.56
N LYS A 207 15.00 -3.78 -38.26
CA LYS A 207 15.87 -3.22 -39.30
C LYS A 207 14.95 -2.58 -40.33
N ARG A 208 15.05 -1.27 -40.50
CA ARG A 208 14.49 -0.55 -41.65
C ARG A 208 15.40 -0.72 -42.81
#